data_bcf614dfd76b63e21d82b8a3129be184
#
_entry.id   bcf614dfd76b63e21d82b8a3129be184
#
_cell.length_a   1.000
_cell.length_b   1.000
_cell.length_c   1.000
_cell.angle_alpha   90.00
_cell.angle_beta   90.00
_cell.angle_gamma   90.00
#
_symmetry.space_group_name_H-M   'P 1'
#
loop_
_entity.id
_entity.type
_entity.pdbx_description
1 polymer ?
#
loop_
_entity_poly.entity_id
_entity_poly.type
_entity_poly.pdbx_seq_one_letter_code
_entity_poly.pdbx_strand_id
1 'polypeptide(L)'
;MKSKAKIKKQLKEKRRARIRAKIIGTSKKPRLNIFRSLKHLNVQIIDDLAGKTLVSASDLEVKSKKATKTEKAKAVGELIAQKAKEKKIKKVVFDRAGYKYHGRIKAVAEGARAGGLEF
;
A
#
# COMPACT_ATOMS: atom_id res chain seq x y z
N MET A 1 -32.19 -0.57 13.50
CA MET A 1 -31.25 0.45 12.94
C MET A 1 -29.82 -0.05 12.98
N LYS A 2 -29.10 0.21 11.90
CA LYS A 2 -27.68 -0.09 11.85
C LYS A 2 -26.89 0.91 12.70
N SER A 3 -25.90 0.45 13.47
CA SER A 3 -25.03 1.33 14.25
C SER A 3 -24.17 2.21 13.32
N LYS A 4 -23.72 3.35 13.85
CA LYS A 4 -22.79 4.25 13.10
C LYS A 4 -21.50 3.53 12.66
N ALA A 5 -21.00 2.61 13.50
CA ALA A 5 -19.81 1.81 13.17
C ALA A 5 -20.03 0.89 11.96
N LYS A 6 -21.19 0.23 11.89
CA LYS A 6 -21.55 -0.62 10.73
C LYS A 6 -21.70 0.21 9.46
N ILE A 7 -22.30 1.39 9.54
CA ILE A 7 -22.46 2.29 8.38
C ILE A 7 -21.09 2.73 7.86
N LYS A 8 -20.17 3.14 8.74
CA LYS A 8 -18.79 3.51 8.35
C LYS A 8 -18.06 2.37 7.68
N LYS A 9 -18.17 1.15 8.22
CA LYS A 9 -17.54 -0.04 7.65
C LYS A 9 -18.09 -0.34 6.26
N GLN A 10 -19.41 -0.28 6.06
CA GLN A 10 -20.05 -0.51 4.76
C GLN A 10 -19.62 0.52 3.72
N LEU A 11 -19.52 1.80 4.10
CA LEU A 11 -19.08 2.87 3.23
C LEU A 11 -17.61 2.66 2.81
N LYS A 12 -16.75 2.22 3.73
CA LYS A 12 -15.36 1.92 3.44
C LYS A 12 -15.24 0.75 2.47
N GLU A 13 -16.01 -0.31 2.66
CA GLU A 13 -16.03 -1.47 1.77
C GLU A 13 -16.50 -1.10 0.37
N LYS A 14 -17.53 -0.26 0.23
CA LYS A 14 -18.01 0.26 -1.06
C LYS A 14 -16.95 1.08 -1.77
N ARG A 15 -16.19 1.90 -1.05
CA ARG A 15 -15.07 2.68 -1.62
C ARG A 15 -13.97 1.78 -2.13
N ARG A 16 -13.61 0.74 -1.38
CA ARG A 16 -12.62 -0.27 -1.81
C ARG A 16 -13.06 -0.95 -3.09
N ALA A 17 -14.32 -1.39 -3.15
CA ALA A 17 -14.86 -2.07 -4.33
C ALA A 17 -14.81 -1.16 -5.56
N ARG A 18 -15.14 0.13 -5.43
CA ARG A 18 -15.06 1.12 -6.51
C ARG A 18 -13.63 1.32 -7.00
N ILE A 19 -12.67 1.44 -6.10
CA ILE A 19 -11.27 1.62 -6.44
C ILE A 19 -10.74 0.37 -7.15
N ARG A 20 -11.02 -0.82 -6.63
CA ARG A 20 -10.60 -2.09 -7.22
C ARG A 20 -11.21 -2.37 -8.58
N ALA A 21 -12.44 -1.91 -8.83
CA ALA A 21 -13.06 -2.04 -10.14
C ALA A 21 -12.28 -1.30 -11.23
N LYS A 22 -11.52 -0.25 -10.86
CA LYS A 22 -10.71 0.54 -11.78
C LYS A 22 -9.23 0.18 -11.76
N ILE A 23 -8.77 -0.53 -10.72
CA ILE A 23 -7.34 -0.82 -10.50
C ILE A 23 -7.14 -2.32 -10.44
N ILE A 24 -6.55 -2.86 -11.50
CA ILE A 24 -6.19 -4.29 -11.59
C ILE A 24 -4.69 -4.36 -11.80
N GLY A 25 -4.01 -5.11 -10.91
CA GLY A 25 -2.59 -5.39 -11.05
C GLY A 25 -2.32 -6.51 -12.04
N THR A 26 -1.36 -6.30 -12.93
CA THR A 26 -0.90 -7.28 -13.91
C THR A 26 0.58 -7.59 -13.68
N SER A 27 1.13 -8.56 -14.41
CA SER A 27 2.57 -8.86 -14.32
C SER A 27 3.45 -7.70 -14.74
N LYS A 28 3.00 -6.89 -15.72
CA LYS A 28 3.72 -5.71 -16.22
C LYS A 28 3.55 -4.49 -15.33
N LYS A 29 2.40 -4.36 -14.69
CA LYS A 29 2.05 -3.23 -13.83
C LYS A 29 1.26 -3.75 -12.63
N PRO A 30 1.93 -4.40 -11.67
CA PRO A 30 1.26 -4.97 -10.50
C PRO A 30 0.69 -3.87 -9.59
N ARG A 31 -0.24 -4.25 -8.75
CA ARG A 31 -0.94 -3.35 -7.83
C ARG A 31 -0.17 -3.22 -6.52
N LEU A 32 0.20 -2.00 -6.16
CA LEU A 32 0.77 -1.69 -4.85
C LEU A 32 -0.38 -1.42 -3.88
N ASN A 33 -0.58 -2.32 -2.95
CA ASN A 33 -1.67 -2.28 -1.97
C ASN A 33 -1.13 -1.96 -0.59
N ILE A 34 -1.82 -1.06 0.13
CA ILE A 34 -1.48 -0.67 1.49
C ILE A 34 -2.53 -1.20 2.44
N PHE A 35 -2.09 -1.88 3.48
CA PHE A 35 -2.93 -2.30 4.59
C PHE A 35 -2.44 -1.64 5.89
N ARG A 36 -3.35 -0.94 6.57
CA ARG A 36 -3.04 -0.19 7.79
C ARG A 36 -3.91 -0.67 8.94
N SER A 37 -3.29 -1.07 10.05
CA SER A 37 -3.95 -1.26 11.33
C SER A 37 -3.58 -0.12 12.28
N LEU A 38 -4.09 -0.13 13.51
CA LEU A 38 -3.77 0.89 14.52
C LEU A 38 -2.26 0.95 14.83
N LYS A 39 -1.59 -0.20 14.83
CA LYS A 39 -0.18 -0.31 15.23
C LYS A 39 0.79 -0.53 14.08
N HIS A 40 0.32 -1.13 12.99
CA HIS A 40 1.20 -1.61 11.92
C HIS A 40 0.74 -1.20 10.54
N LEU A 41 1.70 -1.15 9.63
CA LEU A 41 1.51 -0.83 8.23
C LEU A 41 2.17 -1.91 7.38
N ASN A 42 1.42 -2.48 6.45
CA ASN A 42 1.91 -3.45 5.49
C ASN A 42 1.69 -2.95 4.07
N VAL A 43 2.66 -3.19 3.20
CA VAL A 43 2.58 -2.86 1.78
C VAL A 43 2.88 -4.10 0.98
N GLN A 44 2.07 -4.37 -0.03
CA GLN A 44 2.24 -5.53 -0.91
C GLN A 44 2.15 -5.10 -2.37
N ILE A 45 2.94 -5.75 -3.21
CA ILE A 45 2.82 -5.61 -4.66
C ILE A 45 2.23 -6.92 -5.18
N ILE A 46 1.05 -6.84 -5.80
CA ILE A 46 0.21 -7.99 -6.14
C ILE A 46 -0.04 -8.03 -7.65
N ASP A 47 0.15 -9.22 -8.24
CA ASP A 47 -0.33 -9.54 -9.57
C ASP A 47 -1.71 -10.17 -9.42
N ASP A 48 -2.76 -9.40 -9.70
CA ASP A 48 -4.14 -9.86 -9.53
C ASP A 48 -4.53 -10.95 -10.53
N LEU A 49 -3.96 -10.94 -11.72
CA LEU A 49 -4.26 -11.95 -12.74
C LEU A 49 -3.69 -13.32 -12.36
N ALA A 50 -2.51 -13.33 -11.75
CA ALA A 50 -1.89 -14.57 -11.28
C ALA A 50 -2.30 -14.93 -9.84
N GLY A 51 -2.95 -14.03 -9.12
CA GLY A 51 -3.32 -14.23 -7.73
C GLY A 51 -2.12 -14.34 -6.80
N LYS A 52 -1.02 -13.63 -7.12
CA LYS A 52 0.25 -13.73 -6.38
C LYS A 52 0.65 -12.40 -5.76
N THR A 53 1.13 -12.45 -4.52
CA THR A 53 1.88 -11.35 -3.92
C THR A 53 3.34 -11.48 -4.32
N LEU A 54 3.84 -10.51 -5.08
CA LEU A 54 5.20 -10.55 -5.63
C LEU A 54 6.25 -10.12 -4.60
N VAL A 55 5.98 -9.04 -3.88
CA VAL A 55 6.83 -8.53 -2.79
C VAL A 55 5.96 -7.95 -1.69
N SER A 56 6.47 -7.94 -0.47
CA SER A 56 5.81 -7.33 0.67
C SER A 56 6.82 -6.66 1.59
N ALA A 57 6.38 -5.63 2.29
CA ALA A 57 7.16 -4.93 3.30
C ALA A 57 6.26 -4.46 4.44
N SER A 58 6.79 -4.38 5.64
CA SER A 58 6.05 -3.89 6.78
C SER A 58 6.92 -2.97 7.65
N ASP A 59 6.26 -2.20 8.52
CA ASP A 59 6.93 -1.33 9.48
C ASP A 59 7.77 -2.12 10.51
N LEU A 60 7.46 -3.40 10.70
CA LEU A 60 8.23 -4.30 11.56
C LEU A 60 9.65 -4.54 11.02
N GLU A 61 9.84 -4.41 9.71
CA GLU A 61 11.15 -4.55 9.06
C GLU A 61 11.99 -3.27 9.16
N VAL A 62 11.39 -2.15 9.53
CA VAL A 62 12.08 -0.87 9.70
C VAL A 62 12.75 -0.83 11.07
N LYS A 63 14.06 -0.70 11.08
CA LYS A 63 14.88 -0.81 12.30
C LYS A 63 14.85 0.41 13.22
N SER A 64 14.32 1.55 12.80
CA SER A 64 14.32 2.78 13.60
C SER A 64 13.22 2.77 14.65
N LYS A 65 13.56 2.61 15.90
CA LYS A 65 12.62 2.61 17.04
C LYS A 65 12.11 4.00 17.41
N LYS A 66 12.85 5.07 17.03
CA LYS A 66 12.51 6.47 17.40
C LYS A 66 11.74 7.22 16.33
N ALA A 67 11.51 6.60 15.17
CA ALA A 67 10.82 7.25 14.07
C ALA A 67 9.32 7.40 14.36
N THR A 68 8.74 8.50 13.88
CA THR A 68 7.30 8.71 13.91
C THR A 68 6.61 7.71 12.98
N LYS A 69 5.29 7.54 13.10
CA LYS A 69 4.52 6.66 12.21
C LYS A 69 4.65 7.07 10.75
N THR A 70 4.72 8.38 10.46
CA THR A 70 4.90 8.90 9.10
C THR A 70 6.30 8.60 8.56
N GLU A 71 7.34 8.78 9.37
CA GLU A 71 8.71 8.44 8.98
C GLU A 71 8.87 6.94 8.71
N LYS A 72 8.27 6.09 9.54
CA LYS A 72 8.25 4.64 9.32
C LYS A 72 7.52 4.28 8.03
N ALA A 73 6.40 4.93 7.73
CA ALA A 73 5.64 4.72 6.52
C ALA A 73 6.47 5.06 5.27
N LYS A 74 7.21 6.17 5.29
CA LYS A 74 8.12 6.54 4.22
C LYS A 74 9.23 5.49 4.05
N ALA A 75 9.81 5.01 5.14
CA ALA A 75 10.83 3.96 5.13
C ALA A 75 10.27 2.64 4.57
N VAL A 76 9.03 2.28 4.89
CA VAL A 76 8.35 1.11 4.32
C VAL A 76 8.19 1.28 2.80
N GLY A 77 7.82 2.48 2.33
CA GLY A 77 7.73 2.80 0.91
C GLY A 77 9.08 2.63 0.20
N GLU A 78 10.15 3.12 0.78
CA GLU A 78 11.51 2.95 0.26
C GLU A 78 11.91 1.48 0.24
N LEU A 79 11.57 0.72 1.28
CA LEU A 79 11.86 -0.71 1.39
C LEU A 79 11.13 -1.51 0.32
N ILE A 80 9.84 -1.25 0.10
CA ILE A 80 9.07 -1.97 -0.94
C ILE A 80 9.62 -1.66 -2.33
N ALA A 81 10.06 -0.43 -2.58
CA ALA A 81 10.69 -0.03 -3.84
C ALA A 81 12.01 -0.77 -4.05
N GLN A 82 12.82 -0.91 -3.02
CA GLN A 82 14.07 -1.67 -3.07
C GLN A 82 13.82 -3.15 -3.39
N LYS A 83 12.85 -3.77 -2.70
CA LYS A 83 12.46 -5.16 -2.96
C LYS A 83 11.90 -5.36 -4.36
N ALA A 84 11.11 -4.39 -4.86
CA ALA A 84 10.58 -4.40 -6.21
C ALA A 84 11.70 -4.33 -7.24
N LYS A 85 12.71 -3.51 -7.01
CA LYS A 85 13.87 -3.37 -7.88
C LYS A 85 14.62 -4.70 -8.01
N GLU A 86 14.78 -5.43 -6.93
CA GLU A 86 15.39 -6.77 -6.93
C GLU A 86 14.62 -7.76 -7.80
N LYS A 87 13.28 -7.61 -7.87
CA LYS A 87 12.39 -8.40 -8.71
C LYS A 87 12.18 -7.81 -10.10
N LYS A 88 12.91 -6.74 -10.46
CA LYS A 88 12.81 -6.02 -11.74
C LYS A 88 11.43 -5.40 -12.00
N ILE A 89 10.74 -5.01 -10.95
CA ILE A 89 9.46 -4.31 -11.03
C ILE A 89 9.74 -2.82 -10.97
N LYS A 90 9.34 -2.07 -12.02
CA LYS A 90 9.54 -0.62 -12.11
C LYS A 90 8.23 0.16 -12.00
N LYS A 91 7.16 -0.36 -12.61
CA LYS A 91 5.86 0.32 -12.69
C LYS A 91 4.85 -0.42 -11.85
N VAL A 92 4.05 0.31 -11.07
CA VAL A 92 2.96 -0.24 -10.28
C VAL A 92 1.73 0.65 -10.41
N VAL A 93 0.56 0.09 -10.10
CA VAL A 93 -0.68 0.84 -9.92
C VAL A 93 -0.86 1.05 -8.42
N PHE A 94 -0.98 2.29 -7.98
CA PHE A 94 -1.13 2.60 -6.57
C PHE A 94 -2.58 2.42 -6.13
N ASP A 95 -2.81 1.50 -5.18
CA ASP A 95 -4.11 1.25 -4.57
C ASP A 95 -4.06 1.66 -3.09
N ARG A 96 -4.70 2.77 -2.77
CA ARG A 96 -4.78 3.27 -1.39
C ARG A 96 -5.81 2.52 -0.53
N ALA A 97 -6.48 1.51 -1.09
CA ALA A 97 -7.44 0.63 -0.39
C ALA A 97 -8.56 1.39 0.34
N GLY A 98 -9.04 2.50 -0.22
CA GLY A 98 -10.09 3.33 0.37
C GLY A 98 -9.64 4.29 1.45
N TYR A 99 -8.37 4.27 1.85
CA TYR A 99 -7.81 5.26 2.77
C TYR A 99 -7.66 6.61 2.08
N LYS A 100 -7.73 7.71 2.84
CA LYS A 100 -7.44 9.03 2.31
C LYS A 100 -5.95 9.13 1.95
N TYR A 101 -5.63 9.80 0.85
CA TYR A 101 -4.25 10.09 0.46
C TYR A 101 -3.68 11.19 1.34
N HIS A 102 -3.34 10.81 2.59
CA HIS A 102 -2.87 11.73 3.62
C HIS A 102 -2.03 10.97 4.66
N GLY A 103 -1.14 11.65 5.35
CA GLY A 103 -0.34 11.09 6.43
C GLY A 103 0.49 9.89 6.01
N ARG A 104 0.29 8.75 6.66
CA ARG A 104 1.05 7.52 6.39
C ARG A 104 0.90 7.02 4.96
N ILE A 105 -0.28 7.11 4.38
CA ILE A 105 -0.54 6.64 3.01
C ILE A 105 0.28 7.46 2.00
N LYS A 106 0.25 8.77 2.15
CA LYS A 106 1.06 9.69 1.34
C LYS A 106 2.56 9.43 1.53
N ALA A 107 3.00 9.20 2.76
CA ALA A 107 4.39 8.92 3.07
C ALA A 107 4.90 7.65 2.40
N VAL A 108 4.10 6.57 2.37
CA VAL A 108 4.43 5.34 1.64
C VAL A 108 4.58 5.63 0.15
N ALA A 109 3.65 6.37 -0.45
CA ALA A 109 3.72 6.72 -1.86
C ALA A 109 4.97 7.52 -2.19
N GLU A 110 5.29 8.53 -1.38
CA GLU A 110 6.49 9.35 -1.55
C GLU A 110 7.77 8.51 -1.42
N GLY A 111 7.84 7.63 -0.41
CA GLY A 111 8.97 6.71 -0.21
C GLY A 111 9.15 5.75 -1.37
N ALA A 112 8.07 5.17 -1.86
CA ALA A 112 8.11 4.25 -2.99
C ALA A 112 8.59 4.96 -4.27
N ARG A 113 8.11 6.17 -4.54
CA ARG A 113 8.57 6.98 -5.68
C ARG A 113 10.03 7.38 -5.55
N ALA A 114 10.46 7.79 -4.36
CA ALA A 114 11.85 8.13 -4.09
C ALA A 114 12.77 6.91 -4.29
N GLY A 115 12.29 5.71 -4.01
CA GLY A 115 13.01 4.46 -4.21
C GLY A 115 13.03 3.96 -5.66
N GLY A 116 12.33 4.62 -6.58
CA GLY A 116 12.37 4.33 -8.00
C GLY A 116 11.11 3.71 -8.61
N LEU A 117 10.07 3.47 -7.85
CA LEU A 117 8.80 2.99 -8.41
C LEU A 117 8.08 4.11 -9.16
N GLU A 118 7.50 3.76 -10.30
CA GLU A 118 6.74 4.67 -11.15
C GLU A 118 5.23 4.42 -11.01
N PHE A 119 4.53 5.45 -10.63
CA PHE A 119 3.06 5.43 -10.58
C PHE A 119 2.49 6.83 -10.43
#